data_da1e67e4f7d455a77d0d1034c0635e29
#
_entry.id   da1e67e4f7d455a77d0d1034c0635e29
#
_cell.length_a   1.000
_cell.length_b   1.000
_cell.length_c   1.000
_cell.angle_alpha   90.00
_cell.angle_beta   90.00
_cell.angle_gamma   90.00
#
_symmetry.space_group_name_H-M   'P 1'
#
loop_
_entity.id
_entity.type
_entity.pdbx_description
1 polymer ?
#
loop_
_entity_poly.entity_id
_entity_poly.type
_entity_poly.pdbx_seq_one_letter_code
_entity_poly.pdbx_strand_id
1 'polypeptide(L)'
;DVLHHFDRHTIDVIDRNEDHIDALADSVDNYLIKLSSHVPPGHGNDLLNYYIQCFSEFERIGDYAVNLTENAEELRGKGIEFSETAQQELQVLGEALREIMDYAYRSFTAVDAQTARRIEPVEEVVDDMVATLRTNHIRRLRDGQCTVYAGLVFLDILINAERIADQCSNLGVYTISQFDPSVMNSHHEYIHRLHQGNDPVFNREYQEKHEKYFGMLSAIND
;
A
#
# COMPACT_ATOMS: atom_id res chain seq x y z
N ASP A 1 -2.74 -0.43 13.62
CA ASP A 1 -3.13 -0.64 15.04
C ASP A 1 -2.26 0.20 16.00
N VAL A 2 -0.92 0.30 15.81
CA VAL A 2 -0.01 1.07 16.69
C VAL A 2 -0.29 2.57 16.73
N LEU A 3 -0.89 3.14 15.68
CA LEU A 3 -1.32 4.54 15.62
C LEU A 3 -2.51 4.85 16.55
N HIS A 4 -3.32 3.84 16.88
CA HIS A 4 -4.47 3.97 17.79
C HIS A 4 -4.13 3.50 19.21
N HIS A 5 -3.40 2.39 19.31
CA HIS A 5 -3.01 1.78 20.57
C HIS A 5 -1.51 1.54 20.53
N PHE A 6 -0.76 2.51 21.06
CA PHE A 6 0.68 2.38 21.14
C PHE A 6 1.05 1.15 21.97
N ASP A 7 1.70 0.19 21.31
CA ASP A 7 2.20 -1.03 21.93
C ASP A 7 3.66 -1.28 21.51
N ARG A 8 4.56 -1.13 22.46
CA ARG A 8 6.00 -1.31 22.22
C ARG A 8 6.33 -2.70 21.70
N HIS A 9 5.64 -3.72 22.20
CA HIS A 9 5.87 -5.10 21.74
C HIS A 9 5.54 -5.26 20.25
N THR A 10 4.42 -4.68 19.79
CA THR A 10 4.05 -4.69 18.36
C THR A 10 5.07 -3.96 17.50
N ILE A 11 5.60 -2.81 17.97
CA ILE A 11 6.66 -2.08 17.27
C ILE A 11 7.91 -2.96 17.15
N ASP A 12 8.40 -3.53 18.26
CA ASP A 12 9.57 -4.42 18.27
C ASP A 12 9.38 -5.68 17.37
N VAL A 13 8.13 -6.11 17.14
CA VAL A 13 7.82 -7.19 16.18
C VAL A 13 7.91 -6.70 14.75
N ILE A 14 7.42 -5.49 14.45
CA ILE A 14 7.49 -4.91 13.11
C ILE A 14 8.94 -4.69 12.71
N ASP A 15 9.75 -4.05 13.57
CA ASP A 15 11.17 -3.79 13.31
C ASP A 15 11.94 -5.09 13.04
N ARG A 16 11.72 -6.13 13.85
CA ARG A 16 12.36 -7.44 13.62
C ARG A 16 11.88 -8.14 12.35
N ASN A 17 10.63 -7.94 11.95
CA ASN A 17 10.12 -8.54 10.73
C ASN A 17 10.70 -7.82 9.51
N GLU A 18 10.89 -6.51 9.58
CA GLU A 18 11.54 -5.73 8.52
C GLU A 18 13.00 -6.12 8.38
N ASP A 19 13.80 -6.19 9.46
CA ASP A 19 15.17 -6.75 9.45
C ASP A 19 15.24 -8.14 8.77
N HIS A 20 14.22 -8.98 8.98
CA HIS A 20 14.15 -10.30 8.34
C HIS A 20 13.79 -10.21 6.86
N ILE A 21 12.90 -9.30 6.47
CA ILE A 21 12.53 -9.07 5.06
C ILE A 21 13.76 -8.61 4.29
N ASP A 22 14.50 -7.63 4.80
CA ASP A 22 15.73 -7.11 4.20
C ASP A 22 16.78 -8.22 4.02
N ALA A 23 17.06 -8.97 5.07
CA ALA A 23 18.03 -10.07 5.01
C ALA A 23 17.61 -11.16 3.99
N LEU A 24 16.30 -11.43 3.87
CA LEU A 24 15.77 -12.37 2.89
C LEU A 24 15.83 -11.79 1.47
N ALA A 25 15.48 -10.52 1.27
CA ALA A 25 15.53 -9.84 -0.02
C ALA A 25 16.96 -9.84 -0.56
N ASP A 26 17.95 -9.41 0.23
CA ASP A 26 19.37 -9.46 -0.11
C ASP A 26 19.85 -10.86 -0.50
N SER A 27 19.44 -11.86 0.27
CA SER A 27 19.83 -13.26 0.02
C SER A 27 19.23 -13.80 -1.27
N VAL A 28 17.96 -13.49 -1.52
CA VAL A 28 17.24 -13.92 -2.72
C VAL A 28 17.78 -13.20 -3.95
N ASP A 29 17.99 -11.89 -3.89
CA ASP A 29 18.54 -11.11 -4.99
C ASP A 29 19.91 -11.64 -5.42
N ASN A 30 20.80 -11.86 -4.45
CA ASN A 30 22.11 -12.47 -4.70
C ASN A 30 22.02 -13.87 -5.32
N TYR A 31 21.03 -14.66 -4.94
CA TYR A 31 20.80 -15.98 -5.53
C TYR A 31 20.24 -15.89 -6.95
N LEU A 32 19.22 -15.06 -7.17
CA LEU A 32 18.56 -14.89 -8.47
C LEU A 32 19.51 -14.28 -9.51
N ILE A 33 20.36 -13.30 -9.12
CA ILE A 33 21.40 -12.74 -9.98
C ILE A 33 22.41 -13.82 -10.42
N LYS A 34 22.85 -14.69 -9.49
CA LYS A 34 23.72 -15.82 -9.84
C LYS A 34 23.02 -16.82 -10.74
N LEU A 35 21.74 -17.10 -10.48
CA LEU A 35 20.95 -18.03 -11.28
C LEU A 35 20.71 -17.50 -12.70
N SER A 36 20.51 -16.18 -12.86
CA SER A 36 20.26 -15.56 -14.18
C SER A 36 21.39 -15.81 -15.18
N SER A 37 22.64 -15.92 -14.70
CA SER A 37 23.79 -16.25 -15.56
C SER A 37 23.76 -17.70 -16.11
N HIS A 38 22.91 -18.55 -15.59
CA HIS A 38 22.77 -19.98 -15.96
C HIS A 38 21.44 -20.29 -16.66
N VAL A 39 20.52 -19.32 -16.70
CA VAL A 39 19.20 -19.47 -17.35
C VAL A 39 19.27 -18.89 -18.75
N PRO A 40 18.93 -19.68 -19.81
CA PRO A 40 18.85 -19.16 -21.16
C PRO A 40 17.81 -18.04 -21.28
N PRO A 41 17.99 -17.10 -22.25
CA PRO A 41 16.95 -16.12 -22.58
C PRO A 41 15.60 -16.78 -22.88
N GLY A 42 14.51 -16.25 -22.32
CA GLY A 42 13.15 -16.74 -22.49
C GLY A 42 12.39 -16.80 -21.19
N HIS A 43 11.31 -17.57 -21.13
CA HIS A 43 10.36 -17.64 -20.03
C HIS A 43 11.00 -17.85 -18.63
N GLY A 44 12.09 -18.57 -18.53
CA GLY A 44 12.83 -18.73 -17.26
C GLY A 44 13.43 -17.41 -16.75
N ASN A 45 13.92 -16.58 -17.67
CA ASN A 45 14.46 -15.27 -17.33
C ASN A 45 13.35 -14.26 -16.96
N ASP A 46 12.19 -14.36 -17.59
CA ASP A 46 11.02 -13.53 -17.27
C ASP A 46 10.52 -13.84 -15.85
N LEU A 47 10.50 -15.12 -15.48
CA LEU A 47 10.13 -15.54 -14.12
C LEU A 47 11.13 -15.06 -13.05
N LEU A 48 12.44 -15.08 -13.36
CA LEU A 48 13.45 -14.52 -12.45
C LEU A 48 13.24 -13.02 -12.23
N ASN A 49 13.04 -12.28 -13.32
CA ASN A 49 12.76 -10.84 -13.24
C ASN A 49 11.48 -10.55 -12.44
N TYR A 50 10.44 -11.35 -12.61
CA TYR A 50 9.21 -11.25 -11.83
C TYR A 50 9.49 -11.35 -10.32
N TYR A 51 10.23 -12.36 -9.89
CA TYR A 51 10.54 -12.53 -8.47
C TYR A 51 11.41 -11.39 -7.93
N ILE A 52 12.44 -10.97 -8.65
CA ILE A 52 13.31 -9.85 -8.24
C ILE A 52 12.47 -8.58 -8.01
N GLN A 53 11.58 -8.25 -8.95
CA GLN A 53 10.70 -7.10 -8.83
C GLN A 53 9.75 -7.23 -7.64
N CYS A 54 9.10 -8.39 -7.46
CA CYS A 54 8.18 -8.59 -6.36
C CYS A 54 8.85 -8.50 -4.98
N PHE A 55 10.06 -9.05 -4.83
CA PHE A 55 10.79 -8.97 -3.54
C PHE A 55 11.16 -7.53 -3.19
N SER A 56 11.58 -6.72 -4.16
CA SER A 56 11.84 -5.29 -3.95
C SER A 56 10.59 -4.53 -3.51
N GLU A 57 9.39 -4.88 -4.00
CA GLU A 57 8.16 -4.23 -3.53
C GLU A 57 7.78 -4.66 -2.09
N PHE A 58 8.00 -5.92 -1.73
CA PHE A 58 7.78 -6.37 -0.34
C PHE A 58 8.73 -5.71 0.66
N GLU A 59 10.00 -5.52 0.30
CA GLU A 59 10.97 -4.76 1.10
C GLU A 59 10.47 -3.33 1.34
N ARG A 60 10.09 -2.61 0.28
CA ARG A 60 9.55 -1.25 0.41
C ARG A 60 8.28 -1.17 1.27
N ILE A 61 7.41 -2.17 1.20
CA ILE A 61 6.23 -2.23 2.08
C ILE A 61 6.67 -2.36 3.55
N GLY A 62 7.72 -3.14 3.82
CA GLY A 62 8.36 -3.25 5.14
C GLY A 62 8.86 -1.90 5.64
N ASP A 63 9.65 -1.19 4.82
CA ASP A 63 10.17 0.15 5.12
C ASP A 63 9.05 1.14 5.50
N TYR A 64 7.97 1.17 4.72
CA TYR A 64 6.83 2.05 5.02
C TYR A 64 6.08 1.63 6.28
N ALA A 65 6.05 0.34 6.62
CA ALA A 65 5.48 -0.11 7.88
C ALA A 65 6.31 0.37 9.09
N VAL A 66 7.65 0.37 8.99
CA VAL A 66 8.54 0.95 10.00
C VAL A 66 8.33 2.47 10.11
N ASN A 67 8.23 3.20 9.00
CA ASN A 67 7.93 4.64 9.03
C ASN A 67 6.61 4.92 9.80
N LEU A 68 5.59 4.06 9.67
CA LEU A 68 4.35 4.20 10.44
C LEU A 68 4.55 3.93 11.94
N THR A 69 5.48 3.05 12.33
CA THR A 69 5.83 2.85 13.76
C THR A 69 6.58 4.03 14.32
N GLU A 70 7.51 4.62 13.57
CA GLU A 70 8.22 5.85 13.93
C GLU A 70 7.24 7.01 14.16
N ASN A 71 6.23 7.17 13.31
CA ASN A 71 5.16 8.14 13.49
C ASN A 71 4.39 7.92 14.83
N ALA A 72 4.10 6.66 15.19
CA ALA A 72 3.44 6.33 16.44
C ALA A 72 4.33 6.63 17.67
N GLU A 73 5.63 6.34 17.59
CA GLU A 73 6.63 6.67 18.60
C GLU A 73 6.77 8.19 18.80
N GLU A 74 6.77 8.93 17.70
CA GLU A 74 6.86 10.38 17.71
C GLU A 74 5.65 11.03 18.38
N LEU A 75 4.43 10.59 18.03
CA LEU A 75 3.19 11.04 18.68
C LEU A 75 3.25 10.76 20.19
N ARG A 76 3.60 9.53 20.55
CA ARG A 76 3.72 9.11 21.96
C ARG A 76 4.77 9.91 22.73
N GLY A 77 5.96 10.07 22.16
CA GLY A 77 7.11 10.77 22.78
C GLY A 77 6.82 12.25 23.06
N LYS A 78 5.96 12.86 22.26
CA LYS A 78 5.55 14.27 22.39
C LYS A 78 4.21 14.46 23.10
N GLY A 79 3.53 13.38 23.51
CA GLY A 79 2.22 13.45 24.15
C GLY A 79 1.14 14.05 23.25
N ILE A 80 1.22 13.79 21.93
CA ILE A 80 0.29 14.30 20.93
C ILE A 80 -0.71 13.19 20.59
N GLU A 81 -1.99 13.55 20.60
CA GLU A 81 -3.08 12.67 20.18
C GLU A 81 -3.84 13.31 19.01
N PHE A 82 -4.28 12.47 18.08
CA PHE A 82 -5.21 12.88 17.04
C PHE A 82 -6.61 13.05 17.61
N SER A 83 -7.42 13.93 16.98
CA SER A 83 -8.84 14.00 17.29
C SER A 83 -9.52 12.65 17.01
N GLU A 84 -10.64 12.37 17.70
CA GLU A 84 -11.40 11.13 17.49
C GLU A 84 -11.78 10.92 16.02
N THR A 85 -12.24 11.98 15.35
CA THR A 85 -12.52 11.96 13.90
C THR A 85 -11.29 11.55 13.08
N ALA A 86 -10.11 12.12 13.36
CA ALA A 86 -8.88 11.77 12.63
C ALA A 86 -8.45 10.33 12.89
N GLN A 87 -8.63 9.81 14.10
CA GLN A 87 -8.36 8.42 14.43
C GLN A 87 -9.29 7.46 13.68
N GLN A 88 -10.58 7.78 13.63
CA GLN A 88 -11.58 6.99 12.88
C GLN A 88 -11.30 7.02 11.36
N GLU A 89 -10.94 8.19 10.79
CA GLU A 89 -10.51 8.30 9.40
C GLU A 89 -9.31 7.39 9.09
N LEU A 90 -8.26 7.40 9.94
CA LEU A 90 -7.10 6.53 9.79
C LEU A 90 -7.44 5.05 9.97
N GLN A 91 -8.43 4.72 10.78
CA GLN A 91 -8.90 3.34 10.94
C GLN A 91 -9.51 2.82 9.63
N VAL A 92 -10.38 3.61 8.99
CA VAL A 92 -10.99 3.24 7.70
C VAL A 92 -9.93 3.09 6.61
N LEU A 93 -8.95 4.02 6.55
CA LEU A 93 -7.81 3.90 5.64
C LEU A 93 -7.01 2.62 5.90
N GLY A 94 -6.76 2.27 7.17
CA GLY A 94 -6.09 1.04 7.55
C GLY A 94 -6.86 -0.23 7.16
N GLU A 95 -8.20 -0.18 7.06
CA GLU A 95 -9.00 -1.30 6.54
C GLU A 95 -8.82 -1.48 5.03
N ALA A 96 -8.78 -0.38 4.27
CA ALA A 96 -8.50 -0.41 2.83
C ALA A 96 -7.09 -0.95 2.54
N LEU A 97 -6.08 -0.51 3.31
CA LEU A 97 -4.72 -1.01 3.20
C LEU A 97 -4.62 -2.50 3.50
N ARG A 98 -5.31 -3.00 4.52
CA ARG A 98 -5.34 -4.45 4.80
C ARG A 98 -5.97 -5.24 3.66
N GLU A 99 -7.00 -4.72 3.02
CA GLU A 99 -7.66 -5.37 1.88
C GLU A 99 -6.73 -5.44 0.66
N ILE A 100 -6.07 -4.34 0.30
CA ILE A 100 -5.16 -4.32 -0.85
C ILE A 100 -3.94 -5.23 -0.62
N MET A 101 -3.37 -5.23 0.59
CA MET A 101 -2.26 -6.11 0.96
C MET A 101 -2.66 -7.60 0.92
N ASP A 102 -3.88 -7.95 1.33
CA ASP A 102 -4.39 -9.33 1.21
C ASP A 102 -4.48 -9.76 -0.27
N TYR A 103 -4.98 -8.89 -1.14
CA TYR A 103 -4.99 -9.17 -2.58
C TYR A 103 -3.58 -9.31 -3.16
N ALA A 104 -2.67 -8.41 -2.80
CA ALA A 104 -1.27 -8.46 -3.26
C ALA A 104 -0.59 -9.77 -2.82
N TYR A 105 -0.71 -10.12 -1.54
CA TYR A 105 -0.15 -11.37 -1.00
C TYR A 105 -0.73 -12.62 -1.67
N ARG A 106 -2.04 -12.69 -1.83
CA ARG A 106 -2.71 -13.84 -2.45
C ARG A 106 -2.42 -13.95 -3.93
N SER A 107 -2.41 -12.84 -4.65
CA SER A 107 -2.06 -12.84 -6.09
C SER A 107 -0.63 -13.31 -6.32
N PHE A 108 0.31 -12.87 -5.50
CA PHE A 108 1.72 -13.28 -5.56
C PHE A 108 1.88 -14.76 -5.22
N THR A 109 1.33 -15.23 -4.10
CA THR A 109 1.53 -16.61 -3.63
C THR A 109 0.88 -17.66 -4.53
N ALA A 110 -0.25 -17.33 -5.16
CA ALA A 110 -0.94 -18.22 -6.09
C ALA A 110 -0.56 -17.98 -7.56
N VAL A 111 0.20 -16.91 -7.86
CA VAL A 111 0.43 -16.40 -9.21
C VAL A 111 -0.89 -16.27 -9.97
N ASP A 112 -1.86 -15.55 -9.36
CA ASP A 112 -3.23 -15.46 -9.85
C ASP A 112 -3.54 -14.06 -10.39
N ALA A 113 -3.62 -13.97 -11.73
CA ALA A 113 -3.96 -12.72 -12.43
C ALA A 113 -5.38 -12.22 -12.13
N GLN A 114 -6.32 -13.07 -11.73
CA GLN A 114 -7.67 -12.63 -11.40
C GLN A 114 -7.72 -11.88 -10.07
N THR A 115 -7.04 -12.40 -9.07
CA THR A 115 -6.86 -11.69 -7.80
C THR A 115 -6.02 -10.42 -7.99
N ALA A 116 -4.97 -10.46 -8.82
CA ALA A 116 -4.13 -9.31 -9.14
C ALA A 116 -4.93 -8.14 -9.76
N ARG A 117 -5.90 -8.41 -10.65
CA ARG A 117 -6.76 -7.37 -11.24
C ARG A 117 -7.67 -6.66 -10.25
N ARG A 118 -7.83 -7.18 -9.03
CA ARG A 118 -8.62 -6.55 -7.95
C ARG A 118 -7.82 -5.56 -7.12
N ILE A 119 -6.51 -5.48 -7.31
CA ILE A 119 -5.63 -4.60 -6.55
C ILE A 119 -5.85 -3.15 -6.97
N GLU A 120 -5.75 -2.86 -8.26
CA GLU A 120 -5.82 -1.51 -8.81
C GLU A 120 -7.12 -0.76 -8.46
N PRO A 121 -8.31 -1.38 -8.50
CA PRO A 121 -9.53 -0.72 -8.04
C PRO A 121 -9.51 -0.30 -6.56
N VAL A 122 -8.79 -1.01 -5.70
CA VAL A 122 -8.64 -0.64 -4.28
C VAL A 122 -7.58 0.41 -4.09
N GLU A 123 -6.51 0.37 -4.89
CA GLU A 123 -5.46 1.38 -4.90
C GLU A 123 -6.02 2.76 -5.24
N GLU A 124 -6.78 2.89 -6.32
CA GLU A 124 -7.43 4.15 -6.72
C GLU A 124 -8.38 4.68 -5.62
N VAL A 125 -9.07 3.78 -4.90
CA VAL A 125 -9.88 4.18 -3.75
C VAL A 125 -9.03 4.65 -2.58
N VAL A 126 -7.86 4.06 -2.34
CA VAL A 126 -6.92 4.53 -1.31
C VAL A 126 -6.41 5.93 -1.66
N ASP A 127 -6.09 6.20 -2.91
CA ASP A 127 -5.68 7.53 -3.38
C ASP A 127 -6.75 8.59 -3.16
N ASP A 128 -7.99 8.29 -3.52
CA ASP A 128 -9.14 9.17 -3.27
C ASP A 128 -9.37 9.41 -1.77
N MET A 129 -9.20 8.38 -0.94
CA MET A 129 -9.27 8.51 0.52
C MET A 129 -8.16 9.42 1.03
N VAL A 130 -6.92 9.22 0.63
CA VAL A 130 -5.76 10.05 1.02
C VAL A 130 -6.00 11.52 0.66
N ALA A 131 -6.48 11.80 -0.56
CA ALA A 131 -6.82 13.16 -1.00
C ALA A 131 -7.93 13.79 -0.13
N THR A 132 -8.95 13.00 0.21
CA THR A 132 -10.08 13.43 1.05
C THR A 132 -9.62 13.69 2.49
N LEU A 133 -8.89 12.77 3.10
CA LEU A 133 -8.36 12.90 4.46
C LEU A 133 -7.40 14.07 4.59
N ARG A 134 -6.56 14.30 3.59
CA ARG A 134 -5.69 15.49 3.49
C ARG A 134 -6.52 16.78 3.51
N THR A 135 -7.59 16.84 2.75
CA THR A 135 -8.50 17.99 2.69
C THR A 135 -9.21 18.22 4.03
N ASN A 136 -9.71 17.15 4.65
CA ASN A 136 -10.35 17.21 5.97
C ASN A 136 -9.36 17.70 7.03
N HIS A 137 -8.13 17.22 6.98
CA HIS A 137 -7.08 17.62 7.91
C HIS A 137 -6.71 19.10 7.77
N ILE A 138 -6.57 19.63 6.54
CA ILE A 138 -6.32 21.06 6.29
C ILE A 138 -7.46 21.92 6.85
N ARG A 139 -8.71 21.46 6.76
CA ARG A 139 -9.87 22.12 7.37
C ARG A 139 -9.75 22.16 8.90
N ARG A 140 -9.42 21.04 9.55
CA ARG A 140 -9.20 20.97 11.00
C ARG A 140 -8.07 21.89 11.48
N LEU A 141 -6.99 22.00 10.71
CA LEU A 141 -5.89 22.95 10.98
C LEU A 141 -6.36 24.40 10.93
N ARG A 142 -7.06 24.77 9.88
CA ARG A 142 -7.60 26.14 9.71
C ARG A 142 -8.57 26.51 10.82
N ASP A 143 -9.39 25.56 11.25
CA ASP A 143 -10.42 25.77 12.28
C ASP A 143 -9.85 25.63 13.72
N GLY A 144 -8.52 25.46 13.87
CA GLY A 144 -7.83 25.38 15.16
C GLY A 144 -8.09 24.09 15.96
N GLN A 145 -8.60 23.07 15.31
CA GLN A 145 -8.97 21.79 15.94
C GLN A 145 -7.79 20.80 16.10
N CYS A 146 -6.65 21.11 15.52
CA CYS A 146 -5.43 20.34 15.70
C CYS A 146 -4.18 21.24 15.66
N THR A 147 -3.07 20.75 16.20
CA THR A 147 -1.80 21.47 16.17
C THR A 147 -1.10 21.27 14.80
N VAL A 148 -0.28 22.22 14.40
CA VAL A 148 0.54 22.11 13.19
C VAL A 148 1.40 20.84 13.21
N TYR A 149 1.92 20.52 14.39
CA TYR A 149 2.77 19.34 14.56
C TYR A 149 2.02 18.02 14.34
N ALA A 150 0.84 17.87 14.97
CA ALA A 150 -0.04 16.72 14.72
C ALA A 150 -0.39 16.62 13.22
N GLY A 151 -0.52 17.78 12.57
CA GLY A 151 -0.77 17.88 11.16
C GLY A 151 0.33 17.30 10.28
N LEU A 152 1.58 17.58 10.60
CA LEU A 152 2.72 17.06 9.85
C LEU A 152 2.79 15.53 9.95
N VAL A 153 2.65 14.98 11.16
CA VAL A 153 2.65 13.53 11.37
C VAL A 153 1.45 12.87 10.67
N PHE A 154 0.26 13.48 10.71
CA PHE A 154 -0.92 12.96 10.01
C PHE A 154 -0.68 12.88 8.49
N LEU A 155 -0.11 13.92 7.89
CA LEU A 155 0.21 13.93 6.46
C LEU A 155 1.27 12.91 6.09
N ASP A 156 2.25 12.69 6.96
CA ASP A 156 3.29 11.68 6.74
C ASP A 156 2.71 10.26 6.78
N ILE A 157 1.78 9.99 7.70
CA ILE A 157 1.03 8.73 7.73
C ILE A 157 0.26 8.52 6.42
N LEU A 158 -0.41 9.56 5.89
CA LEU A 158 -1.13 9.46 4.62
C LEU A 158 -0.20 9.13 3.45
N ILE A 159 0.98 9.77 3.40
CA ILE A 159 2.00 9.50 2.36
C ILE A 159 2.50 8.05 2.44
N ASN A 160 2.80 7.55 3.63
CA ASN A 160 3.24 6.17 3.79
C ASN A 160 2.13 5.17 3.41
N ALA A 161 0.86 5.49 3.71
CA ALA A 161 -0.29 4.68 3.33
C ALA A 161 -0.47 4.59 1.79
N GLU A 162 -0.41 5.73 1.09
CA GLU A 162 -0.42 5.85 -0.38
C GLU A 162 0.70 5.00 -0.99
N ARG A 163 1.94 5.15 -0.48
CA ARG A 163 3.08 4.38 -0.97
C ARG A 163 2.94 2.87 -0.77
N ILE A 164 2.35 2.39 0.32
CA ILE A 164 2.06 0.96 0.50
C ILE A 164 1.07 0.48 -0.58
N ALA A 165 0.04 1.26 -0.90
CA ALA A 165 -0.92 0.92 -1.95
C ALA A 165 -0.25 0.87 -3.34
N ASP A 166 0.62 1.84 -3.66
CA ASP A 166 1.44 1.87 -4.88
C ASP A 166 2.26 0.56 -5.04
N GLN A 167 2.94 0.11 -3.96
CA GLN A 167 3.74 -1.11 -4.04
C GLN A 167 2.84 -2.35 -4.26
N CYS A 168 1.65 -2.37 -3.68
CA CYS A 168 0.68 -3.43 -3.93
C CYS A 168 0.19 -3.42 -5.38
N SER A 169 -0.05 -2.24 -5.98
CA SER A 169 -0.39 -2.10 -7.41
C SER A 169 0.72 -2.67 -8.29
N ASN A 170 1.99 -2.32 -8.03
CA ASN A 170 3.14 -2.87 -8.74
C ASN A 170 3.16 -4.41 -8.70
N LEU A 171 2.96 -5.02 -7.51
CA LEU A 171 2.85 -6.48 -7.37
C LEU A 171 1.74 -7.07 -8.23
N GLY A 172 0.59 -6.38 -8.30
CA GLY A 172 -0.52 -6.76 -9.18
C GLY A 172 -0.14 -6.75 -10.64
N VAL A 173 0.50 -5.68 -11.12
CA VAL A 173 0.95 -5.53 -12.51
C VAL A 173 2.00 -6.59 -12.86
N TYR A 174 2.98 -6.84 -11.98
CA TYR A 174 3.98 -7.90 -12.22
C TYR A 174 3.33 -9.28 -12.31
N THR A 175 2.33 -9.57 -11.46
CA THR A 175 1.61 -10.84 -11.53
C THR A 175 0.80 -10.97 -12.82
N ILE A 176 0.10 -9.92 -13.26
CA ILE A 176 -0.65 -9.91 -14.52
C ILE A 176 0.29 -10.10 -15.72
N SER A 177 1.48 -9.52 -15.67
CA SER A 177 2.47 -9.60 -16.76
C SER A 177 2.97 -11.02 -17.04
N GLN A 178 2.86 -11.94 -16.05
CA GLN A 178 3.17 -13.35 -16.27
C GLN A 178 2.22 -14.03 -17.28
N PHE A 179 1.02 -13.49 -17.45
CA PHE A 179 -0.02 -14.00 -18.36
C PHE A 179 -0.17 -13.10 -19.59
N ASP A 180 0.18 -11.83 -19.49
CA ASP A 180 0.14 -10.85 -20.58
C ASP A 180 1.41 -9.98 -20.54
N PRO A 181 2.47 -10.39 -21.23
CA PRO A 181 3.73 -9.65 -21.26
C PRO A 181 3.62 -8.22 -21.83
N SER A 182 2.53 -7.89 -22.55
CA SER A 182 2.32 -6.54 -23.06
C SER A 182 2.10 -5.52 -21.95
N VAL A 183 1.58 -5.96 -20.81
CA VAL A 183 1.35 -5.13 -19.61
C VAL A 183 2.68 -4.61 -19.06
N MET A 184 3.71 -5.44 -19.02
CA MET A 184 5.02 -5.03 -18.50
C MET A 184 5.72 -4.01 -19.41
N ASN A 185 5.57 -4.16 -20.73
CA ASN A 185 6.19 -3.24 -21.69
C ASN A 185 5.57 -1.83 -21.66
N SER A 186 4.36 -1.69 -21.13
CA SER A 186 3.60 -0.45 -21.08
C SER A 186 2.83 -0.30 -19.76
N HIS A 187 3.51 -0.57 -18.62
CA HIS A 187 2.94 -0.53 -17.27
C HIS A 187 2.10 0.75 -17.05
N HIS A 188 2.71 1.92 -17.23
CA HIS A 188 2.03 3.20 -17.09
C HIS A 188 0.80 3.35 -18.02
N GLU A 189 0.91 2.87 -19.27
CA GLU A 189 -0.22 2.90 -20.21
C GLU A 189 -1.33 1.92 -19.82
N TYR A 190 -0.97 0.78 -19.22
CA TYR A 190 -1.95 -0.20 -18.71
C TYR A 190 -2.78 0.43 -17.58
N ILE A 191 -2.15 0.97 -16.55
CA ILE A 191 -2.79 1.66 -15.44
C ILE A 191 -3.63 2.84 -15.94
N HIS A 192 -3.03 3.71 -16.75
CA HIS A 192 -3.74 4.85 -17.33
C HIS A 192 -5.00 4.47 -18.11
N ARG A 193 -4.99 3.35 -18.85
CA ARG A 193 -6.18 2.86 -19.56
C ARG A 193 -7.29 2.39 -18.62
N LEU A 194 -6.94 1.77 -17.49
CA LEU A 194 -7.92 1.40 -16.46
C LEU A 194 -8.62 2.64 -15.90
N HIS A 195 -7.85 3.67 -15.55
CA HIS A 195 -8.37 4.93 -14.99
C HIS A 195 -9.13 5.80 -16.00
N GLN A 196 -9.02 5.54 -17.30
CA GLN A 196 -9.86 6.20 -18.31
C GLN A 196 -11.35 5.76 -18.29
N GLY A 197 -11.71 4.82 -17.45
CA GLY A 197 -13.08 4.35 -17.30
C GLY A 197 -13.59 3.43 -18.43
N ASN A 198 -12.69 2.91 -19.26
CA ASN A 198 -13.01 2.06 -20.40
C ASN A 198 -13.11 0.56 -20.04
N ASP A 199 -12.71 0.16 -18.84
CA ASP A 199 -12.78 -1.21 -18.36
C ASP A 199 -14.01 -1.40 -17.43
N PRO A 200 -15.06 -2.12 -17.88
CA PRO A 200 -16.27 -2.29 -17.07
C PRO A 200 -16.06 -3.12 -15.79
N VAL A 201 -15.04 -3.98 -15.76
CA VAL A 201 -14.74 -4.80 -14.58
C VAL A 201 -14.07 -3.93 -13.54
N PHE A 202 -13.04 -3.16 -13.93
CA PHE A 202 -12.39 -2.19 -13.09
C PHE A 202 -13.42 -1.20 -12.51
N ASN A 203 -14.22 -0.57 -13.35
CA ASN A 203 -15.21 0.44 -12.93
C ASN A 203 -16.18 -0.10 -11.88
N ARG A 204 -16.66 -1.34 -12.05
CA ARG A 204 -17.57 -1.95 -11.07
C ARG A 204 -16.88 -2.24 -9.75
N GLU A 205 -15.67 -2.83 -9.76
CA GLU A 205 -14.89 -3.13 -8.55
C GLU A 205 -14.52 -1.82 -7.82
N TYR A 206 -14.07 -0.80 -8.55
CA TYR A 206 -13.78 0.52 -7.99
C TYR A 206 -15.02 1.14 -7.33
N GLN A 207 -16.17 1.18 -8.03
CA GLN A 207 -17.41 1.70 -7.50
C GLN A 207 -17.84 1.01 -6.20
N GLU A 208 -17.76 -0.32 -6.17
CA GLU A 208 -18.10 -1.14 -5.01
C GLU A 208 -17.21 -0.83 -3.81
N LYS A 209 -15.89 -0.68 -4.02
CA LYS A 209 -14.93 -0.32 -2.99
C LYS A 209 -15.08 1.13 -2.54
N HIS A 210 -15.28 2.04 -3.48
CA HIS A 210 -15.52 3.44 -3.18
C HIS A 210 -16.78 3.60 -2.33
N GLU A 211 -17.91 3.01 -2.70
CA GLU A 211 -19.14 3.06 -1.90
C GLU A 211 -18.94 2.49 -0.49
N LYS A 212 -18.19 1.38 -0.36
CA LYS A 212 -17.87 0.79 0.94
C LYS A 212 -17.10 1.77 1.83
N TYR A 213 -15.94 2.24 1.38
CA TYR A 213 -15.03 3.01 2.24
C TYR A 213 -15.48 4.46 2.42
N PHE A 214 -16.03 5.10 1.38
CA PHE A 214 -16.58 6.46 1.51
C PHE A 214 -17.90 6.49 2.29
N GLY A 215 -18.68 5.41 2.26
CA GLY A 215 -19.82 5.23 3.16
C GLY A 215 -19.40 5.21 4.64
N MET A 216 -18.28 4.52 4.97
CA MET A 216 -17.71 4.53 6.32
C MET A 216 -17.16 5.90 6.72
N LEU A 217 -16.44 6.59 5.82
CA LEU A 217 -15.93 7.94 6.06
C LEU A 217 -17.05 8.97 6.25
N SER A 218 -18.15 8.85 5.52
CA SER A 218 -19.30 9.76 5.66
C SER A 218 -19.96 9.62 7.02
N ALA A 219 -20.07 8.38 7.54
CA ALA A 219 -20.65 8.11 8.85
C ALA A 219 -19.84 8.68 10.04
N ILE A 220 -18.57 9.04 9.83
CA ILE A 220 -17.71 9.68 10.83
C ILE A 220 -18.03 11.19 10.95
N ASN A 221 -18.49 11.81 9.85
CA ASN A 221 -18.68 13.25 9.75
C ASN A 221 -20.14 13.70 10.00
N ASP A 222 -21.06 12.74 10.15
CA ASP A 222 -22.46 12.97 10.53
C ASP A 222 -22.64 12.95 12.06
#